data_8ed738f802d68d2e1ac77ae16aee58df
#
_entry.id   8ed738f802d68d2e1ac77ae16aee58df
#
_cell.length_a   1.000
_cell.length_b   1.000
_cell.length_c   1.000
_cell.angle_alpha   90.00
_cell.angle_beta   90.00
_cell.angle_gamma   90.00
#
_symmetry.space_group_name_H-M   'P 1'
#
loop_
_entity.id
_entity.type
_entity.pdbx_description
1 polymer ?
#
loop_
_entity_poly.entity_id
_entity_poly.type
_entity_poly.pdbx_seq_one_letter_code
_entity_poly.pdbx_strand_id
1 'polypeptide(L)'
;FLFGYDWVVIGGAKPFYEQYFGIANDPVMQGWAMSSALIGCLFGALSAGKLSDRLGRKPILILAAGLFICTAVGTGAVHSFTLFNVFRLVGGFAIGIASSLSPMYIAEIAPAHLRGRFVSINQLTVVLGILTSQIVNWQIAEPVALGATHEMIRESWNGQMGWRWMFWAMTVPAALFFVFSFILPESPRWLASSGKREAALKVFTRMGGKEYAVTELAAIEAASACQTQEGGYRQLLNPAMYKVLTIGVVMAILQQWCGINVIFNYAQELFMAAGYGVSDVLMNIVVTGITNVIFTILAMFVVDRWGRKALTLIGSFGLAVIYTFMGAAYYF
;
A
#
# COMPACT_ATOMS: atom_id res chain seq x y z
N PHE A 1 -5.32 -1.31 4.55
CA PHE A 1 -5.86 0.04 4.72
C PHE A 1 -4.72 1.07 4.81
N LEU A 2 -3.83 0.97 5.82
CA LEU A 2 -2.73 1.92 6.04
C LEU A 2 -1.79 2.09 4.84
N PHE A 3 -1.53 1.01 4.12
CA PHE A 3 -0.77 1.07 2.86
C PHE A 3 -1.39 2.06 1.86
N GLY A 4 -2.71 1.95 1.62
CA GLY A 4 -3.41 2.85 0.69
C GLY A 4 -3.48 4.29 1.21
N TYR A 5 -3.68 4.46 2.52
CA TYR A 5 -3.74 5.78 3.15
C TYR A 5 -2.41 6.53 3.03
N ASP A 6 -1.30 5.92 3.48
CA ASP A 6 0.02 6.56 3.48
C ASP A 6 0.54 6.83 2.06
N TRP A 7 0.16 5.96 1.11
CA TRP A 7 0.53 6.12 -0.28
C TRP A 7 -0.01 7.40 -0.92
N VAL A 8 -1.23 7.81 -0.56
CA VAL A 8 -1.95 8.89 -1.23
C VAL A 8 -1.99 10.17 -0.40
N VAL A 9 -1.81 10.11 0.92
CA VAL A 9 -1.82 11.30 1.79
C VAL A 9 -0.86 12.38 1.32
N ILE A 10 0.32 11.98 0.83
CA ILE A 10 1.34 12.91 0.33
C ILE A 10 0.87 13.69 -0.90
N GLY A 11 0.10 13.07 -1.80
CA GLY A 11 -0.42 13.72 -3.00
C GLY A 11 -1.37 14.87 -2.67
N GLY A 12 -2.27 14.69 -1.68
CA GLY A 12 -3.16 15.77 -1.24
C GLY A 12 -2.49 16.85 -0.40
N ALA A 13 -1.43 16.50 0.34
CA ALA A 13 -0.65 17.44 1.13
C ALA A 13 0.37 18.24 0.27
N LYS A 14 0.65 17.79 -0.95
CA LYS A 14 1.69 18.31 -1.84
C LYS A 14 1.64 19.82 -2.06
N PRO A 15 0.50 20.44 -2.43
CA PRO A 15 0.43 21.87 -2.68
C PRO A 15 0.83 22.73 -1.47
N PHE A 16 0.81 22.16 -0.27
CA PHE A 16 1.03 22.85 0.98
C PHE A 16 2.45 22.63 1.54
N TYR A 17 2.92 21.37 1.66
CA TYR A 17 4.27 21.12 2.19
C TYR A 17 5.38 21.62 1.25
N GLU A 18 5.15 21.63 -0.08
CA GLU A 18 6.12 22.17 -1.03
C GLU A 18 6.37 23.65 -0.82
N GLN A 19 5.32 24.40 -0.49
CA GLN A 19 5.42 25.82 -0.16
C GLN A 19 6.10 26.02 1.21
N TYR A 20 5.74 25.18 2.18
CA TYR A 20 6.33 25.23 3.52
C TYR A 20 7.85 25.03 3.48
N PHE A 21 8.33 24.03 2.76
CA PHE A 21 9.76 23.74 2.63
C PHE A 21 10.49 24.57 1.57
N GLY A 22 9.75 25.37 0.78
CA GLY A 22 10.32 26.19 -0.29
C GLY A 22 10.84 25.42 -1.49
N ILE A 23 10.28 24.21 -1.74
CA ILE A 23 10.70 23.31 -2.83
C ILE A 23 9.78 23.36 -4.05
N ALA A 24 8.80 24.25 -4.07
CA ALA A 24 7.78 24.33 -5.13
C ALA A 24 8.37 24.57 -6.53
N ASN A 25 9.57 25.16 -6.63
CA ASN A 25 10.27 25.43 -7.88
C ASN A 25 11.46 24.46 -8.12
N ASP A 26 11.60 23.40 -7.31
CA ASP A 26 12.69 22.43 -7.45
C ASP A 26 12.13 21.04 -7.74
N PRO A 27 12.04 20.62 -9.03
CA PRO A 27 11.51 19.32 -9.42
C PRO A 27 12.29 18.14 -8.84
N VAL A 28 13.58 18.30 -8.54
CA VAL A 28 14.41 17.24 -7.97
C VAL A 28 14.02 16.99 -6.53
N MET A 29 13.84 18.06 -5.74
CA MET A 29 13.42 17.93 -4.35
C MET A 29 11.96 17.43 -4.23
N GLN A 30 11.07 17.87 -5.13
CA GLN A 30 9.70 17.33 -5.21
C GLN A 30 9.72 15.82 -5.52
N GLY A 31 10.50 15.42 -6.52
CA GLY A 31 10.69 14.00 -6.86
C GLY A 31 11.27 13.20 -5.70
N TRP A 32 12.21 13.76 -4.94
CA TRP A 32 12.78 13.13 -3.76
C TRP A 32 11.75 12.95 -2.65
N ALA A 33 10.93 13.96 -2.35
CA ALA A 33 9.85 13.87 -1.38
C ALA A 33 8.87 12.74 -1.70
N MET A 34 8.51 12.58 -2.99
CA MET A 34 7.59 11.54 -3.45
C MET A 34 8.23 10.15 -3.46
N SER A 35 9.49 10.04 -3.89
CA SER A 35 10.16 8.75 -4.10
C SER A 35 10.83 8.17 -2.84
N SER A 36 11.12 8.97 -1.83
CA SER A 36 11.76 8.50 -0.59
C SER A 36 11.02 7.33 0.06
N ALA A 37 9.68 7.37 0.12
CA ALA A 37 8.88 6.28 0.63
C ALA A 37 8.97 5.00 -0.24
N LEU A 38 9.12 5.13 -1.56
CA LEU A 38 9.30 3.99 -2.47
C LEU A 38 10.60 3.24 -2.18
N ILE A 39 11.67 3.98 -1.92
CA ILE A 39 12.98 3.40 -1.56
C ILE A 39 12.84 2.64 -0.24
N GLY A 40 12.21 3.25 0.76
CA GLY A 40 11.90 2.56 2.01
C GLY A 40 11.08 1.29 1.81
N CYS A 41 10.03 1.34 0.97
CA CYS A 41 9.16 0.23 0.65
C CYS A 41 9.93 -0.94 0.00
N LEU A 42 10.87 -0.66 -0.90
CA LEU A 42 11.73 -1.67 -1.50
C LEU A 42 12.51 -2.44 -0.43
N PHE A 43 13.20 -1.74 0.46
CA PHE A 43 13.96 -2.38 1.54
C PHE A 43 13.06 -3.11 2.54
N GLY A 44 11.89 -2.55 2.85
CA GLY A 44 10.88 -3.18 3.69
C GLY A 44 10.39 -4.50 3.10
N ALA A 45 10.03 -4.51 1.83
CA ALA A 45 9.54 -5.70 1.13
C ALA A 45 10.62 -6.79 1.02
N LEU A 46 11.85 -6.43 0.69
CA LEU A 46 12.98 -7.37 0.61
C LEU A 46 13.32 -8.01 1.96
N SER A 47 13.16 -7.27 3.04
CA SER A 47 13.46 -7.75 4.39
C SER A 47 12.31 -8.51 5.04
N ALA A 48 11.05 -8.24 4.64
CA ALA A 48 9.84 -8.76 5.27
C ALA A 48 9.82 -10.30 5.37
N GLY A 49 10.17 -10.99 4.29
CA GLY A 49 10.21 -12.47 4.26
C GLY A 49 11.17 -13.01 5.30
N LYS A 50 12.44 -12.59 5.23
CA LYS A 50 13.50 -13.08 6.13
C LYS A 50 13.24 -12.74 7.60
N LEU A 51 12.73 -11.54 7.87
CA LEU A 51 12.36 -11.14 9.24
C LEU A 51 11.20 -11.97 9.77
N SER A 52 10.15 -12.14 8.96
CA SER A 52 8.95 -12.87 9.38
C SER A 52 9.19 -14.38 9.54
N ASP A 53 10.11 -14.96 8.77
CA ASP A 53 10.50 -16.36 8.92
C ASP A 53 11.30 -16.62 10.21
N ARG A 54 12.11 -15.64 10.64
CA ARG A 54 12.92 -15.75 11.85
C ARG A 54 12.12 -15.45 13.13
N LEU A 55 11.37 -14.36 13.13
CA LEU A 55 10.73 -13.81 14.33
C LEU A 55 9.24 -14.17 14.46
N GLY A 56 8.62 -14.61 13.38
CA GLY A 56 7.18 -14.83 13.30
C GLY A 56 6.45 -13.68 12.62
N ARG A 57 5.20 -13.93 12.28
CA ARG A 57 4.40 -12.95 11.52
C ARG A 57 3.88 -11.84 12.44
N LYS A 58 3.38 -12.22 13.61
CA LYS A 58 2.81 -11.29 14.59
C LYS A 58 3.79 -10.20 15.08
N PRO A 59 5.02 -10.50 15.53
CA PRO A 59 5.96 -9.48 16.00
C PRO A 59 6.32 -8.48 14.90
N ILE A 60 6.43 -8.94 13.66
CA ILE A 60 6.76 -8.07 12.54
C ILE A 60 5.57 -7.18 12.13
N LEU A 61 4.32 -7.68 12.25
CA LEU A 61 3.14 -6.83 12.08
C LEU A 61 3.05 -5.76 13.17
N ILE A 62 3.37 -6.09 14.43
CA ILE A 62 3.42 -5.11 15.54
C ILE A 62 4.51 -4.07 15.28
N LEU A 63 5.69 -4.49 14.82
CA LEU A 63 6.78 -3.58 14.43
C LEU A 63 6.32 -2.61 13.33
N ALA A 64 5.72 -3.14 12.26
CA ALA A 64 5.21 -2.32 11.16
C ALA A 64 4.15 -1.31 11.65
N ALA A 65 3.23 -1.74 12.51
CA ALA A 65 2.21 -0.86 13.09
C ALA A 65 2.82 0.25 13.96
N GLY A 66 3.83 -0.05 14.77
CA GLY A 66 4.57 0.94 15.56
C GLY A 66 5.31 1.94 14.68
N LEU A 67 5.93 1.47 13.58
CA LEU A 67 6.58 2.34 12.61
C LEU A 67 5.57 3.26 11.91
N PHE A 68 4.36 2.80 11.57
CA PHE A 68 3.31 3.65 11.00
C PHE A 68 2.92 4.79 11.95
N ILE A 69 2.77 4.52 13.25
CA ILE A 69 2.48 5.56 14.25
C ILE A 69 3.63 6.56 14.32
N CYS A 70 4.86 6.06 14.45
CA CYS A 70 6.06 6.89 14.55
C CYS A 70 6.20 7.82 13.34
N THR A 71 5.97 7.28 12.13
CA THR A 71 6.10 8.06 10.89
C THR A 71 4.95 9.01 10.66
N ALA A 72 3.71 8.64 11.01
CA ALA A 72 2.56 9.55 10.93
C ALA A 72 2.76 10.78 11.82
N VAL A 73 3.15 10.56 13.07
CA VAL A 73 3.43 11.65 14.02
C VAL A 73 4.68 12.42 13.59
N GLY A 74 5.75 11.71 13.27
CA GLY A 74 7.04 12.31 12.93
C GLY A 74 6.97 13.16 11.66
N THR A 75 6.38 12.66 10.58
CA THR A 75 6.25 13.39 9.31
C THR A 75 5.49 14.73 9.49
N GLY A 76 4.42 14.73 10.29
CA GLY A 76 3.67 15.96 10.58
C GLY A 76 4.37 16.91 11.56
N ALA A 77 5.29 16.43 12.42
CA ALA A 77 5.94 17.24 13.45
C ALA A 77 7.22 17.94 12.97
N VAL A 78 7.81 17.54 11.86
CA VAL A 78 9.11 18.05 11.41
C VAL A 78 9.05 19.46 10.84
N HIS A 79 10.18 20.18 10.99
CA HIS A 79 10.40 21.51 10.39
C HIS A 79 11.49 21.50 9.32
N SER A 80 12.23 20.38 9.17
CA SER A 80 13.29 20.23 8.19
C SER A 80 12.90 19.25 7.08
N PHE A 81 13.15 19.62 5.83
CA PHE A 81 12.90 18.78 4.66
C PHE A 81 13.66 17.44 4.72
N THR A 82 14.89 17.46 5.25
CA THR A 82 15.68 16.23 5.42
C THR A 82 15.00 15.25 6.37
N LEU A 83 14.56 15.73 7.54
CA LEU A 83 13.82 14.89 8.50
C LEU A 83 12.48 14.41 7.95
N PHE A 84 11.78 15.24 7.17
CA PHE A 84 10.58 14.82 6.44
C PHE A 84 10.87 13.58 5.59
N ASN A 85 11.92 13.63 4.76
CA ASN A 85 12.30 12.50 3.91
C ASN A 85 12.74 11.28 4.71
N VAL A 86 13.42 11.44 5.84
CA VAL A 86 13.80 10.32 6.72
C VAL A 86 12.55 9.62 7.24
N PHE A 87 11.55 10.36 7.75
CA PHE A 87 10.30 9.75 8.19
C PHE A 87 9.53 9.11 7.04
N ARG A 88 9.52 9.72 5.84
CA ARG A 88 8.94 9.10 4.64
C ARG A 88 9.63 7.79 4.26
N LEU A 89 10.96 7.72 4.34
CA LEU A 89 11.72 6.49 4.09
C LEU A 89 11.39 5.40 5.12
N VAL A 90 11.30 5.75 6.41
CA VAL A 90 10.91 4.81 7.48
C VAL A 90 9.45 4.37 7.32
N GLY A 91 8.54 5.29 6.94
CA GLY A 91 7.15 4.96 6.61
C GLY A 91 7.06 4.00 5.43
N GLY A 92 7.83 4.26 4.38
CA GLY A 92 7.97 3.35 3.25
C GLY A 92 8.42 1.96 3.67
N PHE A 93 9.40 1.86 4.57
CA PHE A 93 9.85 0.57 5.10
C PHE A 93 8.70 -0.18 5.81
N ALA A 94 7.90 0.51 6.62
CA ALA A 94 6.70 -0.07 7.24
C ALA A 94 5.67 -0.53 6.20
N ILE A 95 5.46 0.26 5.13
CA ILE A 95 4.62 -0.09 3.99
C ILE A 95 5.11 -1.39 3.34
N GLY A 96 6.40 -1.49 3.03
CA GLY A 96 7.00 -2.66 2.39
C GLY A 96 6.81 -3.93 3.20
N ILE A 97 7.03 -3.86 4.52
CA ILE A 97 6.76 -4.98 5.43
C ILE A 97 5.27 -5.34 5.42
N ALA A 98 4.39 -4.38 5.66
CA ALA A 98 2.96 -4.65 5.80
C ALA A 98 2.32 -5.15 4.50
N SER A 99 2.72 -4.62 3.34
CA SER A 99 2.19 -5.04 2.03
C SER A 99 2.57 -6.46 1.66
N SER A 100 3.75 -6.92 2.07
CA SER A 100 4.22 -8.28 1.85
C SER A 100 3.63 -9.25 2.87
N LEU A 101 3.60 -8.86 4.13
CA LEU A 101 3.26 -9.74 5.24
C LEU A 101 1.76 -9.91 5.45
N SER A 102 0.94 -8.87 5.22
CA SER A 102 -0.51 -8.95 5.45
C SER A 102 -1.21 -9.99 4.57
N PRO A 103 -1.03 -10.01 3.23
CA PRO A 103 -1.65 -11.03 2.40
C PRO A 103 -1.09 -12.43 2.69
N MET A 104 0.18 -12.55 3.04
CA MET A 104 0.79 -13.83 3.45
C MET A 104 0.16 -14.34 4.74
N TYR A 105 0.04 -13.50 5.77
CA TYR A 105 -0.60 -13.86 7.03
C TYR A 105 -2.07 -14.26 6.84
N ILE A 106 -2.82 -13.52 6.02
CA ILE A 106 -4.19 -13.86 5.65
C ILE A 106 -4.24 -15.24 4.98
N ALA A 107 -3.34 -15.50 4.03
CA ALA A 107 -3.30 -16.77 3.32
C ALA A 107 -2.91 -17.97 4.21
N GLU A 108 -2.16 -17.73 5.29
CA GLU A 108 -1.77 -18.75 6.27
C GLU A 108 -2.87 -19.07 7.29
N ILE A 109 -3.73 -18.08 7.61
CA ILE A 109 -4.84 -18.26 8.55
C ILE A 109 -6.13 -18.64 7.84
N ALA A 110 -6.42 -18.10 6.66
CA ALA A 110 -7.68 -18.35 5.98
C ALA A 110 -7.84 -19.82 5.56
N PRO A 111 -9.03 -20.41 5.78
CA PRO A 111 -9.36 -21.74 5.24
C PRO A 111 -9.18 -21.78 3.72
N ALA A 112 -8.74 -22.92 3.17
CA ALA A 112 -8.38 -23.05 1.76
C ALA A 112 -9.46 -22.56 0.78
N HIS A 113 -10.74 -22.88 1.07
CA HIS A 113 -11.89 -22.51 0.23
C HIS A 113 -12.26 -21.02 0.29
N LEU A 114 -11.82 -20.27 1.31
CA LEU A 114 -12.08 -18.84 1.47
C LEU A 114 -10.85 -17.96 1.20
N ARG A 115 -9.66 -18.55 1.05
CA ARG A 115 -8.39 -17.82 0.92
C ARG A 115 -8.42 -16.74 -0.17
N GLY A 116 -8.95 -17.07 -1.35
CA GLY A 116 -9.06 -16.11 -2.44
C GLY A 116 -9.92 -14.90 -2.09
N ARG A 117 -11.05 -15.12 -1.44
CA ARG A 117 -11.95 -14.04 -0.99
C ARG A 117 -11.29 -13.14 0.04
N PHE A 118 -10.59 -13.69 1.03
CA PHE A 118 -9.89 -12.88 2.04
C PHE A 118 -8.74 -12.06 1.45
N VAL A 119 -8.01 -12.60 0.46
CA VAL A 119 -6.98 -11.85 -0.25
C VAL A 119 -7.60 -10.71 -1.08
N SER A 120 -8.76 -10.94 -1.70
CA SER A 120 -9.48 -9.88 -2.42
C SER A 120 -9.99 -8.78 -1.48
N ILE A 121 -10.48 -9.14 -0.29
CA ILE A 121 -10.86 -8.17 0.75
C ILE A 121 -9.65 -7.33 1.18
N ASN A 122 -8.45 -7.92 1.28
CA ASN A 122 -7.24 -7.15 1.58
C ASN A 122 -6.99 -6.07 0.52
N GLN A 123 -7.18 -6.38 -0.76
CA GLN A 123 -7.06 -5.37 -1.82
C GLN A 123 -8.14 -4.28 -1.70
N LEU A 124 -9.37 -4.64 -1.39
CA LEU A 124 -10.45 -3.67 -1.16
C LEU A 124 -10.11 -2.73 0.01
N THR A 125 -9.53 -3.24 1.11
CA THR A 125 -9.12 -2.38 2.24
C THR A 125 -8.01 -1.40 1.86
N VAL A 126 -7.11 -1.75 0.92
CA VAL A 126 -6.11 -0.82 0.38
C VAL A 126 -6.80 0.34 -0.35
N VAL A 127 -7.73 0.04 -1.24
CA VAL A 127 -8.46 1.06 -2.02
C VAL A 127 -9.35 1.94 -1.13
N LEU A 128 -9.96 1.37 -0.10
CA LEU A 128 -10.68 2.14 0.93
C LEU A 128 -9.74 3.06 1.71
N GLY A 129 -8.51 2.64 1.97
CA GLY A 129 -7.48 3.49 2.57
C GLY A 129 -7.13 4.69 1.70
N ILE A 130 -7.00 4.47 0.38
CA ILE A 130 -6.79 5.53 -0.61
C ILE A 130 -7.93 6.56 -0.55
N LEU A 131 -9.17 6.11 -0.69
CA LEU A 131 -10.35 6.98 -0.66
C LEU A 131 -10.47 7.74 0.66
N THR A 132 -10.25 7.06 1.79
CA THR A 132 -10.31 7.71 3.12
C THR A 132 -9.26 8.81 3.23
N SER A 133 -8.02 8.57 2.78
CA SER A 133 -6.96 9.58 2.76
C SER A 133 -7.35 10.80 1.92
N GLN A 134 -7.93 10.59 0.75
CA GLN A 134 -8.38 11.66 -0.14
C GLN A 134 -9.50 12.50 0.49
N ILE A 135 -10.50 11.85 1.11
CA ILE A 135 -11.59 12.53 1.81
C ILE A 135 -11.04 13.34 3.00
N VAL A 136 -10.15 12.76 3.79
CA VAL A 136 -9.55 13.43 4.96
C VAL A 136 -8.72 14.63 4.51
N ASN A 137 -7.91 14.50 3.47
CA ASN A 137 -7.13 15.61 2.91
C ASN A 137 -8.05 16.74 2.43
N TRP A 138 -9.14 16.41 1.72
CA TRP A 138 -10.12 17.38 1.26
C TRP A 138 -10.85 18.08 2.40
N GLN A 139 -11.21 17.36 3.46
CA GLN A 139 -11.91 17.94 4.62
C GLN A 139 -11.01 18.80 5.51
N ILE A 140 -9.72 18.46 5.59
CA ILE A 140 -8.75 19.23 6.37
C ILE A 140 -8.35 20.51 5.64
N ALA A 141 -8.27 20.48 4.31
CA ALA A 141 -7.84 21.62 3.52
C ALA A 141 -8.88 22.76 3.56
N GLU A 142 -8.44 23.94 3.97
CA GLU A 142 -9.25 25.16 3.83
C GLU A 142 -9.28 25.63 2.38
N PRO A 143 -10.37 26.30 1.93
CA PRO A 143 -10.47 26.81 0.57
C PRO A 143 -9.33 27.77 0.22
N VAL A 144 -8.70 27.55 -0.94
CA VAL A 144 -7.64 28.40 -1.47
C VAL A 144 -8.23 29.26 -2.59
N ALA A 145 -8.02 30.57 -2.54
CA ALA A 145 -8.50 31.49 -3.56
C ALA A 145 -7.85 31.22 -4.92
N LEU A 146 -8.63 31.37 -5.99
CA LEU A 146 -8.11 31.28 -7.37
C LEU A 146 -7.05 32.37 -7.59
N GLY A 147 -5.86 31.96 -8.02
CA GLY A 147 -4.74 32.89 -8.23
C GLY A 147 -3.93 33.23 -6.96
N ALA A 148 -4.12 32.48 -5.86
CA ALA A 148 -3.29 32.64 -4.68
C ALA A 148 -1.81 32.44 -5.00
N THR A 149 -0.97 33.35 -4.54
CA THR A 149 0.49 33.27 -4.72
C THR A 149 1.11 32.19 -3.82
N HIS A 150 2.31 31.73 -4.15
CA HIS A 150 3.04 30.78 -3.33
C HIS A 150 3.22 31.24 -1.88
N GLU A 151 3.48 32.53 -1.66
CA GLU A 151 3.61 33.13 -0.32
C GLU A 151 2.29 33.09 0.44
N MET A 152 1.17 33.44 -0.20
CA MET A 152 -0.16 33.36 0.42
C MET A 152 -0.50 31.93 0.87
N ILE A 153 -0.18 30.91 0.05
CA ILE A 153 -0.40 29.52 0.42
C ILE A 153 0.52 29.12 1.58
N ARG A 154 1.79 29.53 1.54
CA ARG A 154 2.77 29.25 2.59
C ARG A 154 2.35 29.82 3.95
N GLU A 155 1.83 31.05 3.98
CA GLU A 155 1.40 31.72 5.21
C GLU A 155 0.01 31.27 5.69
N SER A 156 -0.78 30.64 4.81
CA SER A 156 -2.10 30.12 5.17
C SER A 156 -2.02 29.00 6.21
N TRP A 157 -3.16 28.74 6.86
CA TRP A 157 -3.27 27.60 7.77
C TRP A 157 -2.90 26.28 7.08
N ASN A 158 -3.30 26.09 5.80
CA ASN A 158 -2.95 24.92 5.01
C ASN A 158 -1.43 24.73 4.89
N GLY A 159 -0.70 25.83 4.60
CA GLY A 159 0.75 25.81 4.43
C GLY A 159 1.50 25.61 5.74
N GLN A 160 0.96 26.05 6.86
CA GLN A 160 1.62 25.94 8.17
C GLN A 160 1.21 24.68 8.95
N MET A 161 -0.08 24.36 8.99
CA MET A 161 -0.62 23.31 9.85
C MET A 161 -1.45 22.26 9.08
N GLY A 162 -2.18 22.64 8.03
CA GLY A 162 -3.12 21.76 7.34
C GLY A 162 -2.47 20.48 6.83
N TRP A 163 -1.34 20.58 6.14
CA TRP A 163 -0.62 19.40 5.65
C TRP A 163 -0.11 18.48 6.78
N ARG A 164 0.19 19.04 7.97
CA ARG A 164 0.61 18.28 9.14
C ARG A 164 -0.54 17.43 9.67
N TRP A 165 -1.74 18.02 9.76
CA TRP A 165 -2.95 17.32 10.17
C TRP A 165 -3.33 16.21 9.21
N MET A 166 -3.08 16.35 7.90
CA MET A 166 -3.30 15.29 6.93
C MET A 166 -2.46 14.05 7.26
N PHE A 167 -1.18 14.24 7.63
CA PHE A 167 -0.32 13.12 8.07
C PHE A 167 -0.71 12.61 9.46
N TRP A 168 -1.01 13.49 10.41
CA TRP A 168 -1.40 13.08 11.76
C TRP A 168 -2.71 12.30 11.79
N ALA A 169 -3.64 12.57 10.91
CA ALA A 169 -4.90 11.83 10.82
C ALA A 169 -4.67 10.31 10.59
N MET A 170 -3.57 9.94 9.91
CA MET A 170 -3.18 8.54 9.76
C MET A 170 -2.85 7.86 11.11
N THR A 171 -2.52 8.61 12.14
CA THR A 171 -2.21 8.06 13.47
C THR A 171 -3.38 7.28 14.05
N VAL A 172 -4.62 7.68 13.75
CA VAL A 172 -5.82 7.00 14.26
C VAL A 172 -5.91 5.55 13.75
N PRO A 173 -5.95 5.29 12.43
CA PRO A 173 -5.98 3.92 11.93
C PRO A 173 -4.68 3.16 12.24
N ALA A 174 -3.52 3.83 12.35
CA ALA A 174 -2.27 3.21 12.74
C ALA A 174 -2.29 2.71 14.20
N ALA A 175 -2.83 3.51 15.11
CA ALA A 175 -3.02 3.12 16.52
C ALA A 175 -4.00 1.95 16.66
N LEU A 176 -5.11 1.96 15.91
CA LEU A 176 -6.04 0.84 15.88
C LEU A 176 -5.35 -0.43 15.37
N PHE A 177 -4.58 -0.35 14.30
CA PHE A 177 -3.82 -1.49 13.79
C PHE A 177 -2.81 -2.00 14.83
N PHE A 178 -2.11 -1.11 15.50
CA PHE A 178 -1.16 -1.46 16.55
C PHE A 178 -1.84 -2.21 17.70
N VAL A 179 -2.96 -1.70 18.23
CA VAL A 179 -3.72 -2.36 19.31
C VAL A 179 -4.25 -3.71 18.86
N PHE A 180 -4.87 -3.80 17.69
CA PHE A 180 -5.41 -5.07 17.18
C PHE A 180 -4.32 -6.09 16.86
N SER A 181 -3.11 -5.68 16.52
CA SER A 181 -1.99 -6.59 16.28
C SER A 181 -1.60 -7.41 17.49
N PHE A 182 -1.84 -6.91 18.71
CA PHE A 182 -1.61 -7.69 19.94
C PHE A 182 -2.64 -8.81 20.14
N ILE A 183 -3.86 -8.65 19.61
CA ILE A 183 -4.95 -9.63 19.74
C ILE A 183 -4.78 -10.76 18.72
N LEU A 184 -4.13 -10.50 17.59
CA LEU A 184 -3.90 -11.49 16.54
C LEU A 184 -3.10 -12.69 17.08
N PRO A 185 -3.50 -13.94 16.75
CA PRO A 185 -2.67 -15.12 17.02
C PRO A 185 -1.43 -15.12 16.14
N GLU A 186 -0.41 -15.88 16.49
CA GLU A 186 0.69 -16.13 15.55
C GLU A 186 0.24 -17.07 14.43
N SER A 187 0.91 -17.01 13.28
CA SER A 187 0.60 -17.90 12.16
C SER A 187 0.76 -19.36 12.55
N PRO A 188 -0.29 -20.20 12.42
CA PRO A 188 -0.20 -21.61 12.75
C PRO A 188 0.75 -22.38 11.84
N ARG A 189 0.90 -21.94 10.57
CA ARG A 189 1.87 -22.54 9.65
C ARG A 189 3.31 -22.24 10.07
N TRP A 190 3.57 -21.01 10.48
CA TRP A 190 4.90 -20.64 10.99
C TRP A 190 5.20 -21.37 12.32
N LEU A 191 4.24 -21.50 13.22
CA LEU A 191 4.40 -22.25 14.45
C LEU A 191 4.75 -23.72 14.18
N ALA A 192 4.08 -24.35 13.23
CA ALA A 192 4.35 -25.74 12.83
C ALA A 192 5.76 -25.88 12.23
N SER A 193 6.15 -25.00 11.30
CA SER A 193 7.47 -25.03 10.66
C SER A 193 8.61 -24.70 11.65
N SER A 194 8.31 -23.95 12.71
CA SER A 194 9.27 -23.60 13.78
C SER A 194 9.34 -24.67 14.92
N GLY A 195 8.70 -25.82 14.74
CA GLY A 195 8.69 -26.90 15.74
C GLY A 195 7.76 -26.68 16.93
N LYS A 196 6.97 -25.61 16.94
CA LYS A 196 6.03 -25.27 18.03
C LYS A 196 4.66 -25.92 17.80
N ARG A 197 4.66 -27.27 17.72
CA ARG A 197 3.49 -28.09 17.33
C ARG A 197 2.25 -27.85 18.19
N GLU A 198 2.40 -27.81 19.51
CA GLU A 198 1.27 -27.61 20.45
C GLU A 198 0.61 -26.22 20.25
N ALA A 199 1.43 -25.19 20.05
CA ALA A 199 0.93 -23.85 19.80
C ALA A 199 0.18 -23.78 18.46
N ALA A 200 0.70 -24.42 17.41
CA ALA A 200 0.03 -24.54 16.12
C ALA A 200 -1.32 -25.26 16.24
N LEU A 201 -1.35 -26.39 16.95
CA LEU A 201 -2.57 -27.15 17.19
C LEU A 201 -3.63 -26.31 17.92
N LYS A 202 -3.23 -25.52 18.92
CA LYS A 202 -4.13 -24.64 19.67
C LYS A 202 -4.75 -23.56 18.76
N VAL A 203 -3.98 -22.97 17.88
CA VAL A 203 -4.48 -21.97 16.92
C VAL A 203 -5.43 -22.61 15.92
N PHE A 204 -5.06 -23.73 15.29
CA PHE A 204 -5.92 -24.44 14.35
C PHE A 204 -7.22 -24.94 15.01
N THR A 205 -7.16 -25.38 16.26
CA THR A 205 -8.35 -25.82 17.01
C THR A 205 -9.34 -24.67 17.22
N ARG A 206 -8.84 -23.45 17.46
CA ARG A 206 -9.71 -22.26 17.56
C ARG A 206 -10.34 -21.86 16.22
N MET A 207 -9.70 -22.20 15.10
CA MET A 207 -10.16 -21.84 13.76
C MET A 207 -11.22 -22.79 13.21
N GLY A 208 -11.05 -24.10 13.38
CA GLY A 208 -11.89 -25.10 12.74
C GLY A 208 -12.20 -26.35 13.58
N GLY A 209 -11.84 -26.34 14.87
CA GLY A 209 -12.03 -27.50 15.76
C GLY A 209 -10.86 -28.49 15.73
N LYS A 210 -10.95 -29.52 16.58
CA LYS A 210 -9.85 -30.47 16.81
C LYS A 210 -9.52 -31.33 15.57
N GLU A 211 -10.53 -31.80 14.86
CA GLU A 211 -10.35 -32.63 13.66
C GLU A 211 -9.67 -31.86 12.52
N TYR A 212 -10.12 -30.64 12.26
CA TYR A 212 -9.48 -29.72 11.31
C TYR A 212 -8.01 -29.47 11.68
N ALA A 213 -7.74 -29.24 12.98
CA ALA A 213 -6.39 -28.94 13.45
C ALA A 213 -5.41 -30.08 13.23
N VAL A 214 -5.84 -31.32 13.47
CA VAL A 214 -5.00 -32.51 13.23
C VAL A 214 -4.72 -32.70 11.73
N THR A 215 -5.75 -32.55 10.91
CA THR A 215 -5.63 -32.70 9.45
C THR A 215 -4.69 -31.67 8.84
N GLU A 216 -4.86 -30.39 9.18
CA GLU A 216 -4.00 -29.32 8.65
C GLU A 216 -2.55 -29.44 9.13
N LEU A 217 -2.36 -29.82 10.41
CA LEU A 217 -1.02 -30.00 10.94
C LEU A 217 -0.29 -31.17 10.26
N ALA A 218 -0.98 -32.31 10.06
CA ALA A 218 -0.42 -33.44 9.33
C ALA A 218 -0.08 -33.08 7.87
N ALA A 219 -0.93 -32.29 7.19
CA ALA A 219 -0.66 -31.82 5.84
C ALA A 219 0.59 -30.91 5.76
N ILE A 220 0.80 -30.04 6.75
CA ILE A 220 1.99 -29.17 6.82
C ILE A 220 3.24 -29.99 7.11
N GLU A 221 3.18 -30.95 8.03
CA GLU A 221 4.29 -31.83 8.37
C GLU A 221 4.69 -32.72 7.17
N ALA A 222 3.72 -33.25 6.43
CA ALA A 222 3.97 -34.00 5.19
C ALA A 222 4.60 -33.13 4.10
N ALA A 223 4.11 -31.90 3.91
CA ALA A 223 4.69 -30.96 2.95
C ALA A 223 6.12 -30.56 3.34
N SER A 224 6.40 -30.37 4.63
CA SER A 224 7.74 -30.04 5.13
C SER A 224 8.72 -31.21 4.98
N ALA A 225 8.26 -32.46 5.12
CA ALA A 225 9.08 -33.66 4.92
C ALA A 225 9.47 -33.87 3.45
N CYS A 226 8.62 -33.42 2.50
CA CYS A 226 8.92 -33.46 1.06
C CYS A 226 9.80 -32.31 0.57
N GLN A 227 9.93 -31.23 1.35
CA GLN A 227 10.84 -30.14 1.01
C GLN A 227 12.27 -30.51 1.43
N THR A 228 13.08 -30.96 0.46
CA THR A 228 14.52 -31.03 0.61
C THR A 228 15.05 -29.66 1.05
N GLN A 229 15.93 -29.63 2.05
CA GLN A 229 16.44 -28.47 2.79
C GLN A 229 17.14 -27.37 1.96
N GLU A 230 17.09 -27.42 0.65
CA GLU A 230 17.76 -26.46 -0.23
C GLU A 230 16.83 -25.32 -0.73
N GLY A 231 15.97 -24.81 0.14
CA GLY A 231 15.08 -23.69 -0.16
C GLY A 231 15.77 -22.33 0.01
N GLY A 232 16.66 -21.95 -0.92
CA GLY A 232 17.25 -20.62 -0.96
C GLY A 232 16.89 -19.88 -2.26
N TYR A 233 17.19 -18.56 -2.32
CA TYR A 233 17.06 -17.75 -3.55
C TYR A 233 17.66 -18.43 -4.80
N ARG A 234 18.58 -19.38 -4.62
CA ARG A 234 19.23 -20.17 -5.66
C ARG A 234 18.23 -21.06 -6.42
N GLN A 235 17.14 -21.49 -5.80
CA GLN A 235 16.10 -22.28 -6.49
C GLN A 235 15.31 -21.43 -7.49
N LEU A 236 15.15 -20.12 -7.25
CA LEU A 236 14.53 -19.18 -8.19
C LEU A 236 15.32 -19.06 -9.50
N LEU A 237 16.63 -19.34 -9.44
CA LEU A 237 17.52 -19.31 -10.61
C LEU A 237 17.56 -20.67 -11.35
N ASN A 238 16.70 -21.62 -10.98
CA ASN A 238 16.58 -22.89 -11.71
C ASN A 238 15.93 -22.64 -13.10
N PRO A 239 16.48 -23.18 -14.19
CA PRO A 239 15.94 -23.03 -15.55
C PRO A 239 14.43 -23.34 -15.67
N ALA A 240 13.92 -24.30 -14.89
CA ALA A 240 12.49 -24.63 -14.85
C ALA A 240 11.61 -23.47 -14.35
N MET A 241 12.16 -22.58 -13.48
CA MET A 241 11.44 -21.44 -12.90
C MET A 241 11.55 -20.16 -13.75
N TYR A 242 12.47 -20.11 -14.72
CA TYR A 242 12.70 -18.90 -15.52
C TYR A 242 11.45 -18.36 -16.20
N LYS A 243 10.65 -19.24 -16.81
CA LYS A 243 9.42 -18.82 -17.50
C LYS A 243 8.43 -18.15 -16.56
N VAL A 244 8.22 -18.75 -15.38
CA VAL A 244 7.27 -18.23 -14.39
C VAL A 244 7.79 -16.92 -13.80
N LEU A 245 9.08 -16.87 -13.48
CA LEU A 245 9.74 -15.67 -12.95
C LEU A 245 9.69 -14.52 -13.97
N THR A 246 10.02 -14.80 -15.24
CA THR A 246 9.97 -13.79 -16.32
C THR A 246 8.55 -13.24 -16.50
N ILE A 247 7.54 -14.11 -16.54
CA ILE A 247 6.14 -13.65 -16.63
C ILE A 247 5.77 -12.78 -15.44
N GLY A 248 6.13 -13.18 -14.21
CA GLY A 248 5.86 -12.42 -13.00
C GLY A 248 6.53 -11.05 -13.02
N VAL A 249 7.81 -10.98 -13.39
CA VAL A 249 8.58 -9.72 -13.48
C VAL A 249 8.02 -8.81 -14.58
N VAL A 250 7.75 -9.33 -15.76
CA VAL A 250 7.18 -8.55 -16.87
C VAL A 250 5.81 -8.00 -16.49
N MET A 251 4.94 -8.81 -15.88
CA MET A 251 3.63 -8.35 -15.41
C MET A 251 3.74 -7.27 -14.34
N ALA A 252 4.68 -7.39 -13.41
CA ALA A 252 4.92 -6.39 -12.37
C ALA A 252 5.41 -5.05 -12.98
N ILE A 253 6.32 -5.12 -13.96
CA ILE A 253 6.81 -3.92 -14.68
C ILE A 253 5.66 -3.26 -15.45
N LEU A 254 4.90 -4.02 -16.23
CA LEU A 254 3.79 -3.50 -17.01
C LEU A 254 2.70 -2.87 -16.11
N GLN A 255 2.41 -3.48 -14.96
CA GLN A 255 1.46 -2.93 -13.99
C GLN A 255 1.88 -1.56 -13.48
N GLN A 256 3.17 -1.35 -13.21
CA GLN A 256 3.67 -0.04 -12.78
C GLN A 256 3.68 0.98 -13.93
N TRP A 257 4.01 0.55 -15.14
CA TRP A 257 4.03 1.41 -16.32
C TRP A 257 2.64 1.80 -16.84
N CYS A 258 1.57 1.15 -16.35
CA CYS A 258 0.19 1.58 -16.61
C CYS A 258 -0.15 3.00 -16.11
N GLY A 259 0.74 3.65 -15.34
CA GLY A 259 0.60 5.06 -14.97
C GLY A 259 -0.35 5.36 -13.81
N ILE A 260 -0.96 4.36 -13.16
CA ILE A 260 -1.91 4.58 -12.04
C ILE A 260 -1.27 5.41 -10.91
N ASN A 261 -0.01 5.16 -10.60
CA ASN A 261 0.73 5.89 -9.57
C ASN A 261 0.99 7.34 -9.95
N VAL A 262 1.17 7.62 -11.24
CA VAL A 262 1.30 8.99 -11.76
C VAL A 262 0.00 9.76 -11.53
N ILE A 263 -1.14 9.16 -11.85
CA ILE A 263 -2.45 9.80 -11.64
C ILE A 263 -2.69 10.15 -10.17
N PHE A 264 -2.35 9.26 -9.23
CA PHE A 264 -2.56 9.54 -7.81
C PHE A 264 -1.53 10.50 -7.19
N ASN A 265 -0.28 10.46 -7.64
CA ASN A 265 0.79 11.26 -7.06
C ASN A 265 0.94 12.64 -7.72
N TYR A 266 0.54 12.77 -8.98
CA TYR A 266 0.59 13.99 -9.78
C TYR A 266 -0.80 14.48 -10.21
N ALA A 267 -1.85 14.05 -9.52
CA ALA A 267 -3.22 14.45 -9.77
C ALA A 267 -3.38 15.99 -9.74
N GLN A 268 -2.69 16.63 -8.81
CA GLN A 268 -2.69 18.08 -8.69
C GLN A 268 -2.24 18.77 -9.98
N GLU A 269 -1.08 18.40 -10.50
CA GLU A 269 -0.52 18.99 -11.72
C GLU A 269 -1.42 18.73 -12.93
N LEU A 270 -1.96 17.51 -13.02
CA LEU A 270 -2.88 17.13 -14.10
C LEU A 270 -4.14 17.99 -14.09
N PHE A 271 -4.79 18.15 -12.93
CA PHE A 271 -6.01 18.94 -12.82
C PHE A 271 -5.74 20.45 -12.93
N MET A 272 -4.62 20.94 -12.40
CA MET A 272 -4.23 22.34 -12.56
C MET A 272 -3.92 22.67 -14.02
N ALA A 273 -3.26 21.78 -14.76
CA ALA A 273 -3.05 21.94 -16.20
C ALA A 273 -4.37 21.96 -17.00
N ALA A 274 -5.41 21.31 -16.49
CA ALA A 274 -6.77 21.37 -17.03
C ALA A 274 -7.56 22.62 -16.58
N GLY A 275 -6.94 23.54 -15.81
CA GLY A 275 -7.54 24.82 -15.40
C GLY A 275 -8.30 24.79 -14.07
N TYR A 276 -8.22 23.73 -13.28
CA TYR A 276 -8.86 23.66 -11.97
C TYR A 276 -8.04 24.38 -10.89
N GLY A 277 -8.72 25.03 -9.93
CA GLY A 277 -8.10 25.57 -8.74
C GLY A 277 -7.72 24.49 -7.72
N VAL A 278 -6.85 24.81 -6.74
CA VAL A 278 -6.35 23.84 -5.73
C VAL A 278 -7.50 23.16 -4.97
N SER A 279 -8.53 23.91 -4.58
CA SER A 279 -9.70 23.36 -3.90
C SER A 279 -10.50 22.38 -4.74
N ASP A 280 -10.72 22.70 -6.03
CA ASP A 280 -11.45 21.86 -6.96
C ASP A 280 -10.63 20.58 -7.28
N VAL A 281 -9.31 20.69 -7.32
CA VAL A 281 -8.39 19.56 -7.49
C VAL A 281 -8.59 18.53 -6.39
N LEU A 282 -8.62 18.94 -5.12
CA LEU A 282 -8.82 18.01 -4.00
C LEU A 282 -10.17 17.28 -4.08
N MET A 283 -11.23 17.99 -4.49
CA MET A 283 -12.54 17.38 -4.70
C MET A 283 -12.52 16.37 -5.86
N ASN A 284 -11.89 16.72 -6.99
CA ASN A 284 -11.76 15.82 -8.13
C ASN A 284 -10.93 14.57 -7.80
N ILE A 285 -9.92 14.70 -6.94
CA ILE A 285 -9.14 13.56 -6.44
C ILE A 285 -10.05 12.61 -5.65
N VAL A 286 -10.98 13.09 -4.83
CA VAL A 286 -11.97 12.25 -4.13
C VAL A 286 -12.86 11.50 -5.13
N VAL A 287 -13.31 12.16 -6.20
CA VAL A 287 -14.12 11.51 -7.24
C VAL A 287 -13.34 10.36 -7.91
N THR A 288 -12.03 10.54 -8.17
CA THR A 288 -11.19 9.45 -8.70
C THR A 288 -11.09 8.28 -7.71
N GLY A 289 -11.01 8.57 -6.41
CA GLY A 289 -10.99 7.54 -5.37
C GLY A 289 -12.31 6.75 -5.28
N ILE A 290 -13.45 7.43 -5.35
CA ILE A 290 -14.77 6.78 -5.38
C ILE A 290 -14.87 5.86 -6.60
N THR A 291 -14.46 6.35 -7.77
CA THR A 291 -14.43 5.56 -9.01
C THR A 291 -13.55 4.31 -8.84
N ASN A 292 -12.36 4.45 -8.24
CA ASN A 292 -11.47 3.33 -7.98
C ASN A 292 -12.11 2.27 -7.08
N VAL A 293 -12.81 2.67 -6.00
CA VAL A 293 -13.53 1.74 -5.11
C VAL A 293 -14.63 0.99 -5.87
N ILE A 294 -15.47 1.70 -6.64
CA ILE A 294 -16.56 1.11 -7.41
C ILE A 294 -16.02 0.06 -8.37
N PHE A 295 -15.02 0.41 -9.18
CA PHE A 295 -14.44 -0.53 -10.14
C PHE A 295 -13.67 -1.67 -9.48
N THR A 296 -13.07 -1.47 -8.31
CA THR A 296 -12.46 -2.56 -7.54
C THR A 296 -13.52 -3.56 -7.08
N ILE A 297 -14.66 -3.09 -6.57
CA ILE A 297 -15.77 -3.96 -6.17
C ILE A 297 -16.31 -4.71 -7.39
N LEU A 298 -16.55 -4.04 -8.51
CA LEU A 298 -16.98 -4.67 -9.75
C LEU A 298 -15.98 -5.74 -10.23
N ALA A 299 -14.68 -5.44 -10.19
CA ALA A 299 -13.64 -6.38 -10.57
C ALA A 299 -13.64 -7.64 -9.71
N MET A 300 -13.91 -7.53 -8.40
CA MET A 300 -14.01 -8.69 -7.50
C MET A 300 -15.13 -9.66 -7.91
N PHE A 301 -16.25 -9.16 -8.44
CA PHE A 301 -17.36 -10.00 -8.93
C PHE A 301 -17.11 -10.57 -10.32
N VAL A 302 -16.38 -9.86 -11.17
CA VAL A 302 -16.19 -10.21 -12.58
C VAL A 302 -14.99 -11.15 -12.76
N VAL A 303 -13.96 -11.05 -11.92
CA VAL A 303 -12.70 -11.80 -12.07
C VAL A 303 -12.90 -13.32 -12.03
N ASP A 304 -13.84 -13.79 -11.21
CA ASP A 304 -14.15 -15.22 -11.10
C ASP A 304 -14.93 -15.77 -12.32
N ARG A 305 -15.67 -14.89 -13.04
CA ARG A 305 -16.48 -15.27 -14.20
C ARG A 305 -15.72 -15.18 -15.53
N TRP A 306 -14.97 -14.09 -15.76
CA TRP A 306 -14.30 -13.81 -17.03
C TRP A 306 -12.85 -14.28 -17.04
N GLY A 307 -12.29 -14.57 -15.88
CA GLY A 307 -10.91 -14.96 -15.71
C GLY A 307 -9.92 -13.79 -15.81
N ARG A 308 -8.77 -14.01 -15.20
CA ARG A 308 -7.73 -12.97 -15.03
C ARG A 308 -7.14 -12.50 -16.36
N LYS A 309 -6.93 -13.42 -17.32
CA LYS A 309 -6.32 -13.12 -18.63
C LYS A 309 -7.19 -12.18 -19.46
N ALA A 310 -8.50 -12.46 -19.58
CA ALA A 310 -9.42 -11.63 -20.35
C ALA A 310 -9.51 -10.21 -19.78
N LEU A 311 -9.65 -10.08 -18.45
CA LEU A 311 -9.69 -8.77 -17.79
C LEU A 311 -8.42 -7.97 -17.97
N THR A 312 -7.24 -8.61 -17.90
CA THR A 312 -5.95 -7.92 -18.13
C THR A 312 -5.86 -7.41 -19.56
N LEU A 313 -6.27 -8.20 -20.56
CA LEU A 313 -6.24 -7.78 -21.98
C LEU A 313 -7.21 -6.62 -22.23
N ILE A 314 -8.46 -6.72 -21.76
CA ILE A 314 -9.47 -5.66 -21.92
C ILE A 314 -9.00 -4.36 -21.24
N GLY A 315 -8.46 -4.48 -20.00
CA GLY A 315 -7.94 -3.34 -19.25
C GLY A 315 -6.76 -2.67 -19.96
N SER A 316 -5.78 -3.46 -20.43
CA SER A 316 -4.61 -2.92 -21.14
C SER A 316 -4.98 -2.23 -22.45
N PHE A 317 -5.90 -2.83 -23.22
CA PHE A 317 -6.40 -2.20 -24.46
C PHE A 317 -7.16 -0.91 -24.17
N GLY A 318 -8.06 -0.92 -23.17
CA GLY A 318 -8.81 0.27 -22.73
C GLY A 318 -7.88 1.41 -22.29
N LEU A 319 -6.83 1.09 -21.50
CA LEU A 319 -5.83 2.08 -21.10
C LEU A 319 -5.08 2.67 -22.31
N ALA A 320 -4.65 1.84 -23.26
CA ALA A 320 -3.97 2.31 -24.46
C ALA A 320 -4.84 3.31 -25.24
N VAL A 321 -6.13 3.01 -25.42
CA VAL A 321 -7.08 3.90 -26.09
C VAL A 321 -7.24 5.22 -25.32
N ILE A 322 -7.50 5.14 -24.00
CA ILE A 322 -7.73 6.34 -23.16
C ILE A 322 -6.50 7.24 -23.16
N TYR A 323 -5.30 6.69 -22.96
CA TYR A 323 -4.07 7.49 -22.94
C TYR A 323 -3.74 8.10 -24.31
N THR A 324 -4.11 7.44 -25.40
CA THR A 324 -3.96 8.03 -26.74
C THR A 324 -4.86 9.26 -26.90
N PHE A 325 -6.14 9.17 -26.51
CA PHE A 325 -7.05 10.31 -26.55
C PHE A 325 -6.63 11.42 -25.59
N MET A 326 -6.21 11.06 -24.38
CA MET A 326 -5.74 12.04 -23.40
C MET A 326 -4.49 12.79 -23.90
N GLY A 327 -3.51 12.05 -24.45
CA GLY A 327 -2.31 12.67 -25.03
C GLY A 327 -2.64 13.60 -26.21
N ALA A 328 -3.58 13.21 -27.07
CA ALA A 328 -4.06 14.07 -28.15
C ALA A 328 -4.74 15.34 -27.60
N ALA A 329 -5.60 15.21 -26.58
CA ALA A 329 -6.29 16.36 -25.98
C ALA A 329 -5.36 17.37 -25.28
N TYR A 330 -4.18 16.93 -24.80
CA TYR A 330 -3.17 17.83 -24.24
C TYR A 330 -2.25 18.44 -25.31
N TYR A 331 -2.19 17.83 -26.48
CA TYR A 331 -1.37 18.34 -27.60
C TYR A 331 -2.10 19.38 -28.43
N PHE A 332 -3.42 19.25 -28.62
CA PHE A 332 -4.28 20.17 -29.37
C PHE A 332 -5.05 21.10 -28.43
#